data_15fe01ff6068173be4d6840e98b679ba
#
_entry.id   15fe01ff6068173be4d6840e98b679ba
#
_cell.length_a   1.000
_cell.length_b   1.000
_cell.length_c   1.000
_cell.angle_alpha   90.00
_cell.angle_beta   90.00
_cell.angle_gamma   90.00
#
_symmetry.space_group_name_H-M   'P 1'
#
loop_
_entity.id
_entity.type
_entity.pdbx_description
1 polymer ?
#
loop_
_entity_poly.entity_id
_entity_poly.type
_entity_poly.pdbx_seq_one_letter_code
_entity_poly.pdbx_strand_id
1 'polypeptide(L)'
;MATISIEPQHLKSGMSYKVRARSGKKDPIKFSMSRTFKSQSQAARFAKNISAQLKDNDFSFLHSKPLALAVSDALTQFQSYVSADEEMASKYNKNISTVIKRFINSSLADLPIDLITPRDIIKSMKEIHETYQLSPSTLGFYLSALTTAFYDANTLLGFNFNTDALRDARPTLKRHGLISRSRPRNRVLSLDELNRITTYYEKMEERGRSSIPMIDIMWFALYVCLRQGEICQKLQWKHYDETTHVLTVDKRKDPTDNKNKITKITLNAATIAIIKKMPKGRPTDLIFPFNPKSVSTSWTKAMKALGIDDLHFHDLRATGSSELYKHGMDLYGVSKLAGHSSAEMQLTHYLRNIPVVLPEDHIKLN
;
A
#
# COMPACT_ATOMS: atom_id res chain seq x y z
N MET A 1 -52.20 6.89 3.77
CA MET A 1 -50.78 6.66 4.13
C MET A 1 -50.25 5.56 3.25
N ALA A 2 -49.02 5.72 2.79
CA ALA A 2 -48.34 4.71 1.99
C ALA A 2 -48.06 3.45 2.83
N THR A 3 -48.14 2.29 2.18
CA THR A 3 -47.90 0.99 2.79
C THR A 3 -46.55 0.43 2.29
N ILE A 4 -45.69 0.00 3.19
CA ILE A 4 -44.41 -0.66 2.88
C ILE A 4 -44.46 -2.06 3.45
N SER A 5 -44.19 -3.09 2.62
CA SER A 5 -44.11 -4.49 3.04
C SER A 5 -42.79 -5.12 2.61
N ILE A 6 -42.31 -6.10 3.37
CA ILE A 6 -41.16 -6.93 3.02
C ILE A 6 -41.66 -8.38 2.92
N GLU A 7 -41.54 -8.97 1.76
CA GLU A 7 -42.02 -10.32 1.47
C GLU A 7 -40.83 -11.23 1.14
N PRO A 8 -40.61 -12.34 1.89
CA PRO A 8 -39.60 -13.32 1.51
C PRO A 8 -40.05 -14.05 0.22
N GLN A 9 -39.12 -14.30 -0.69
CA GLN A 9 -39.31 -15.02 -1.92
C GLN A 9 -38.29 -16.13 -2.08
N HIS A 10 -38.76 -17.35 -2.38
CA HIS A 10 -37.89 -18.48 -2.72
C HIS A 10 -37.67 -18.49 -4.24
N LEU A 11 -36.45 -18.21 -4.67
CA LEU A 11 -36.03 -18.30 -6.06
C LEU A 11 -35.12 -19.53 -6.25
N LYS A 12 -34.96 -20.00 -7.48
CA LYS A 12 -34.02 -21.10 -7.81
C LYS A 12 -32.58 -20.81 -7.37
N SER A 13 -32.24 -19.54 -7.19
CA SER A 13 -30.92 -19.06 -6.72
C SER A 13 -30.81 -18.85 -5.22
N GLY A 14 -31.84 -19.19 -4.41
CA GLY A 14 -31.88 -19.02 -2.97
C GLY A 14 -32.96 -18.05 -2.47
N MET A 15 -32.91 -17.71 -1.18
CA MET A 15 -33.84 -16.77 -0.54
C MET A 15 -33.58 -15.34 -0.99
N SER A 16 -34.65 -14.61 -1.30
CA SER A 16 -34.64 -13.18 -1.57
C SER A 16 -35.79 -12.48 -0.84
N TYR A 17 -35.71 -11.16 -0.73
CA TYR A 17 -36.67 -10.35 0.04
C TYR A 17 -37.17 -9.21 -0.83
N LYS A 18 -38.47 -9.22 -1.14
CA LYS A 18 -39.10 -8.19 -1.99
C LYS A 18 -39.72 -7.11 -1.11
N VAL A 19 -39.22 -5.89 -1.23
CA VAL A 19 -39.82 -4.71 -0.61
C VAL A 19 -40.85 -4.13 -1.59
N ARG A 20 -42.06 -3.90 -1.13
CA ARG A 20 -43.10 -3.19 -1.89
C ARG A 20 -43.49 -1.93 -1.15
N ALA A 21 -43.58 -0.80 -1.87
CA ALA A 21 -44.11 0.44 -1.36
C ALA A 21 -45.22 0.94 -2.30
N ARG A 22 -46.36 1.26 -1.71
CA ARG A 22 -47.53 1.73 -2.46
C ARG A 22 -48.16 2.92 -1.76
N SER A 23 -48.61 3.90 -2.55
CA SER A 23 -49.41 5.01 -2.05
C SER A 23 -50.78 4.53 -1.58
N GLY A 24 -51.27 5.10 -0.49
CA GLY A 24 -52.65 4.89 -0.04
C GLY A 24 -53.68 5.60 -0.91
N LYS A 25 -54.97 5.26 -0.74
CA LYS A 25 -56.07 5.86 -1.54
C LYS A 25 -56.15 7.39 -1.42
N LYS A 26 -55.76 7.97 -0.25
CA LYS A 26 -55.84 9.40 0.06
C LYS A 26 -54.50 10.15 -0.15
N ASP A 27 -53.42 9.48 -0.58
CA ASP A 27 -52.14 10.13 -0.76
C ASP A 27 -52.18 10.99 -2.05
N PRO A 28 -51.62 12.22 -2.02
CA PRO A 28 -51.67 13.15 -3.13
C PRO A 28 -50.90 12.68 -4.36
N ILE A 29 -49.81 11.94 -4.14
CA ILE A 29 -48.99 11.34 -5.19
C ILE A 29 -49.23 9.83 -5.25
N LYS A 30 -49.66 9.34 -6.42
CA LYS A 30 -49.89 7.91 -6.62
C LYS A 30 -48.63 7.25 -7.13
N PHE A 31 -48.16 6.23 -6.38
CA PHE A 31 -47.04 5.42 -6.76
C PHE A 31 -47.20 3.95 -6.34
N SER A 32 -46.52 3.08 -7.04
CA SER A 32 -46.31 1.69 -6.68
C SER A 32 -44.94 1.27 -7.15
N MET A 33 -44.11 0.85 -6.22
CA MET A 33 -42.76 0.35 -6.52
C MET A 33 -42.50 -0.96 -5.81
N SER A 34 -41.58 -1.76 -6.34
CA SER A 34 -41.09 -2.94 -5.68
C SER A 34 -39.61 -3.15 -5.98
N ARG A 35 -38.86 -3.61 -4.98
CA ARG A 35 -37.44 -3.99 -5.11
C ARG A 35 -37.18 -5.31 -4.41
N THR A 36 -36.27 -6.12 -4.97
CA THR A 36 -35.87 -7.42 -4.43
C THR A 36 -34.43 -7.36 -3.97
N PHE A 37 -34.15 -7.91 -2.81
CA PHE A 37 -32.85 -7.93 -2.14
C PHE A 37 -32.44 -9.36 -1.82
N LYS A 38 -31.14 -9.66 -1.80
CA LYS A 38 -30.63 -10.98 -1.44
C LYS A 38 -30.61 -11.22 0.06
N SER A 39 -30.63 -10.16 0.90
CA SER A 39 -30.65 -10.30 2.36
C SER A 39 -31.80 -9.54 3.00
N GLN A 40 -32.29 -10.06 4.13
CA GLN A 40 -33.36 -9.43 4.90
C GLN A 40 -32.94 -8.08 5.47
N SER A 41 -31.66 -7.94 5.87
CA SER A 41 -31.10 -6.69 6.41
C SER A 41 -31.13 -5.55 5.37
N GLN A 42 -30.78 -5.85 4.11
CA GLN A 42 -30.88 -4.91 2.99
C GLN A 42 -32.32 -4.47 2.75
N ALA A 43 -33.25 -5.43 2.71
CA ALA A 43 -34.66 -5.14 2.51
C ALA A 43 -35.23 -4.26 3.63
N ALA A 44 -34.92 -4.56 4.89
CA ALA A 44 -35.37 -3.79 6.05
C ALA A 44 -34.81 -2.36 6.04
N ARG A 45 -33.53 -2.20 5.70
CA ARG A 45 -32.89 -0.88 5.60
C ARG A 45 -33.49 -0.03 4.48
N PHE A 46 -33.72 -0.61 3.32
CA PHE A 46 -34.36 0.06 2.20
C PHE A 46 -35.79 0.50 2.54
N ALA A 47 -36.56 -0.39 3.19
CA ALA A 47 -37.92 -0.07 3.64
C ALA A 47 -37.91 1.08 4.67
N LYS A 48 -36.95 1.10 5.59
CA LYS A 48 -36.77 2.20 6.57
C LYS A 48 -36.44 3.52 5.91
N ASN A 49 -35.55 3.52 4.91
CA ASN A 49 -35.19 4.75 4.16
C ASN A 49 -36.39 5.32 3.41
N ILE A 50 -37.15 4.48 2.69
CA ILE A 50 -38.38 4.93 2.01
C ILE A 50 -39.38 5.47 3.02
N SER A 51 -39.53 4.82 4.18
CA SER A 51 -40.43 5.32 5.23
C SER A 51 -40.02 6.68 5.76
N ALA A 52 -38.72 6.95 5.89
CA ALA A 52 -38.22 8.27 6.27
C ALA A 52 -38.48 9.32 5.19
N GLN A 53 -38.14 9.03 3.93
CA GLN A 53 -38.37 9.94 2.78
C GLN A 53 -39.86 10.28 2.61
N LEU A 54 -40.74 9.29 2.77
CA LEU A 54 -42.19 9.54 2.72
C LEU A 54 -42.69 10.45 3.84
N LYS A 55 -42.09 10.40 5.03
CA LYS A 55 -42.42 11.32 6.15
C LYS A 55 -42.01 12.75 5.83
N ASP A 56 -40.89 12.90 5.11
CA ASP A 56 -40.34 14.19 4.70
C ASP A 56 -40.92 14.72 3.37
N ASN A 57 -41.97 14.05 2.83
CA ASN A 57 -42.54 14.31 1.50
C ASN A 57 -41.52 14.27 0.35
N ASP A 58 -40.45 13.51 0.51
CA ASP A 58 -39.44 13.29 -0.52
C ASP A 58 -39.81 12.06 -1.35
N PHE A 59 -40.17 12.27 -2.61
CA PHE A 59 -40.48 11.22 -3.56
C PHE A 59 -39.37 10.91 -4.58
N SER A 60 -38.14 11.36 -4.30
CA SER A 60 -36.96 11.11 -5.14
C SER A 60 -36.68 9.61 -5.39
N PHE A 61 -37.09 8.74 -4.44
CA PHE A 61 -36.99 7.29 -4.58
C PHE A 61 -37.79 6.71 -5.77
N LEU A 62 -38.81 7.41 -6.31
CA LEU A 62 -39.59 6.98 -7.48
C LEU A 62 -38.78 7.08 -8.79
N HIS A 63 -37.80 7.98 -8.82
CA HIS A 63 -36.94 8.22 -9.98
C HIS A 63 -35.59 7.49 -9.87
N SER A 64 -35.36 6.78 -8.75
CA SER A 64 -34.12 6.04 -8.55
C SER A 64 -34.07 4.82 -9.48
N LYS A 65 -32.98 4.72 -10.24
CA LYS A 65 -32.63 3.59 -11.14
C LYS A 65 -32.75 2.21 -10.46
N PRO A 66 -32.95 1.11 -11.24
CA PRO A 66 -33.17 -0.23 -10.69
C PRO A 66 -31.99 -0.71 -9.85
N LEU A 67 -32.32 -1.42 -8.76
CA LEU A 67 -31.44 -2.07 -7.77
C LEU A 67 -30.07 -1.42 -7.59
N ALA A 68 -29.94 -0.67 -6.53
CA ALA A 68 -28.63 -0.29 -6.05
C ALA A 68 -27.84 -1.56 -5.69
N LEU A 69 -26.80 -1.82 -6.47
CA LEU A 69 -25.89 -2.94 -6.27
C LEU A 69 -25.29 -2.85 -4.86
N ALA A 70 -25.23 -3.97 -4.13
CA ALA A 70 -24.58 -3.98 -2.80
C ALA A 70 -23.07 -3.80 -2.97
N VAL A 71 -22.42 -3.16 -1.98
CA VAL A 71 -20.97 -2.95 -1.99
C VAL A 71 -20.22 -4.26 -2.18
N SER A 72 -20.61 -5.34 -1.49
CA SER A 72 -20.00 -6.66 -1.63
C SER A 72 -20.08 -7.22 -3.04
N ASP A 73 -21.27 -7.13 -3.67
CA ASP A 73 -21.49 -7.61 -5.05
C ASP A 73 -20.68 -6.76 -6.06
N ALA A 74 -20.72 -5.44 -5.90
CA ALA A 74 -19.98 -4.52 -6.77
C ALA A 74 -18.46 -4.70 -6.68
N LEU A 75 -17.92 -4.77 -5.46
CA LEU A 75 -16.48 -4.98 -5.28
C LEU A 75 -16.03 -6.38 -5.73
N THR A 76 -16.88 -7.39 -5.61
CA THR A 76 -16.57 -8.74 -6.12
C THR A 76 -16.54 -8.75 -7.66
N GLN A 77 -17.50 -8.09 -8.32
CA GLN A 77 -17.48 -7.93 -9.77
C GLN A 77 -16.26 -7.14 -10.24
N PHE A 78 -15.92 -6.05 -9.52
CA PHE A 78 -14.74 -5.27 -9.81
C PHE A 78 -13.44 -6.09 -9.66
N GLN A 79 -13.31 -6.89 -8.59
CA GLN A 79 -12.14 -7.78 -8.44
C GLN A 79 -12.05 -8.81 -9.56
N SER A 80 -13.16 -9.37 -10.00
CA SER A 80 -13.20 -10.31 -11.13
C SER A 80 -12.76 -9.64 -12.43
N TYR A 81 -13.24 -8.42 -12.69
CA TYR A 81 -12.86 -7.63 -13.86
C TYR A 81 -11.36 -7.32 -13.88
N VAL A 82 -10.83 -6.82 -12.78
CA VAL A 82 -9.40 -6.50 -12.64
C VAL A 82 -8.52 -7.74 -12.76
N SER A 83 -8.97 -8.90 -12.26
CA SER A 83 -8.20 -10.16 -12.32
C SER A 83 -8.17 -10.78 -13.72
N ALA A 84 -9.07 -10.40 -14.61
CA ALA A 84 -9.12 -10.87 -15.98
C ALA A 84 -8.12 -10.16 -16.91
N ASP A 85 -7.55 -9.02 -16.48
CA ASP A 85 -6.58 -8.23 -17.23
C ASP A 85 -5.23 -8.23 -16.49
N GLU A 86 -4.16 -8.75 -17.11
CA GLU A 86 -2.83 -8.87 -16.48
C GLU A 86 -2.22 -7.52 -16.09
N GLU A 87 -2.42 -6.46 -16.89
CA GLU A 87 -1.89 -5.14 -16.59
C GLU A 87 -2.59 -4.55 -15.36
N MET A 88 -3.91 -4.65 -15.31
CA MET A 88 -4.71 -4.21 -14.17
C MET A 88 -4.43 -5.05 -12.91
N ALA A 89 -4.34 -6.37 -13.06
CA ALA A 89 -3.99 -7.28 -11.94
C ALA A 89 -2.63 -6.92 -11.32
N SER A 90 -1.68 -6.47 -12.12
CA SER A 90 -0.39 -5.95 -11.66
C SER A 90 -0.54 -4.67 -10.81
N LYS A 91 -1.43 -3.76 -11.20
CA LYS A 91 -1.72 -2.51 -10.45
C LYS A 91 -2.49 -2.79 -9.15
N TYR A 92 -3.47 -3.69 -9.21
CA TYR A 92 -4.26 -4.17 -8.07
C TYR A 92 -3.60 -5.36 -7.37
N ASN A 93 -2.40 -5.15 -6.85
CA ASN A 93 -1.59 -6.18 -6.21
C ASN A 93 -2.31 -6.85 -5.02
N LYS A 94 -1.70 -7.93 -4.50
CA LYS A 94 -2.25 -8.72 -3.37
C LYS A 94 -2.68 -7.87 -2.16
N ASN A 95 -2.02 -6.75 -1.89
CA ASN A 95 -2.36 -5.90 -0.76
C ASN A 95 -3.69 -5.18 -0.97
N ILE A 96 -3.92 -4.61 -2.16
CA ILE A 96 -5.19 -3.95 -2.52
C ILE A 96 -6.32 -4.99 -2.54
N SER A 97 -6.10 -6.16 -3.13
CA SER A 97 -7.08 -7.27 -3.10
C SER A 97 -7.44 -7.67 -1.66
N THR A 98 -6.48 -7.68 -0.74
CA THR A 98 -6.74 -7.96 0.68
C THR A 98 -7.61 -6.86 1.31
N VAL A 99 -7.35 -5.59 0.99
CA VAL A 99 -8.18 -4.47 1.46
C VAL A 99 -9.61 -4.62 0.98
N ILE A 100 -9.82 -4.83 -0.33
CA ILE A 100 -11.15 -4.99 -0.91
C ILE A 100 -11.90 -6.16 -0.23
N LYS A 101 -11.25 -7.31 -0.04
CA LYS A 101 -11.85 -8.47 0.65
C LYS A 101 -12.30 -8.13 2.07
N ARG A 102 -11.55 -7.30 2.82
CA ARG A 102 -11.93 -6.90 4.17
C ARG A 102 -13.15 -5.99 4.18
N PHE A 103 -13.29 -5.11 3.19
CA PHE A 103 -14.51 -4.30 3.05
C PHE A 103 -15.72 -5.11 2.57
N ILE A 104 -15.54 -6.10 1.71
CA ILE A 104 -16.60 -7.06 1.33
C ILE A 104 -17.16 -7.78 2.56
N ASN A 105 -16.34 -8.02 3.59
CA ASN A 105 -16.72 -8.69 4.83
C ASN A 105 -16.98 -7.73 6.00
N SER A 106 -17.16 -6.44 5.75
CA SER A 106 -17.41 -5.43 6.78
C SER A 106 -18.87 -4.97 6.79
N SER A 107 -19.20 -4.08 7.73
CA SER A 107 -20.54 -3.45 7.78
C SER A 107 -20.93 -2.64 6.55
N LEU A 108 -20.00 -2.40 5.60
CA LEU A 108 -20.29 -1.82 4.30
C LEU A 108 -20.93 -2.81 3.31
N ALA A 109 -20.70 -4.10 3.49
CA ALA A 109 -20.99 -5.16 2.51
C ALA A 109 -22.41 -5.10 1.92
N ASP A 110 -23.39 -4.93 2.80
CA ASP A 110 -24.81 -4.97 2.46
C ASP A 110 -25.42 -3.61 2.08
N LEU A 111 -24.59 -2.55 2.06
CA LEU A 111 -25.08 -1.22 1.71
C LEU A 111 -25.18 -1.05 0.20
N PRO A 112 -26.22 -0.34 -0.27
CA PRO A 112 -26.26 0.13 -1.65
C PRO A 112 -25.09 1.07 -1.93
N ILE A 113 -24.44 0.88 -3.09
CA ILE A 113 -23.22 1.65 -3.45
C ILE A 113 -23.44 3.15 -3.54
N ASP A 114 -24.64 3.59 -3.94
CA ASP A 114 -25.05 4.98 -4.09
C ASP A 114 -25.52 5.63 -2.79
N LEU A 115 -25.81 4.84 -1.75
CA LEU A 115 -26.34 5.30 -0.46
C LEU A 115 -25.30 5.26 0.68
N ILE A 116 -24.05 4.98 0.36
CA ILE A 116 -22.95 4.99 1.35
C ILE A 116 -22.81 6.41 1.90
N THR A 117 -22.74 6.53 3.23
CA THR A 117 -22.51 7.81 3.89
C THR A 117 -21.12 7.87 4.55
N PRO A 118 -20.60 9.06 4.89
CA PRO A 118 -19.36 9.19 5.65
C PRO A 118 -19.39 8.42 6.99
N ARG A 119 -20.56 8.33 7.61
CA ARG A 119 -20.76 7.57 8.86
C ARG A 119 -20.56 6.07 8.65
N ASP A 120 -21.02 5.53 7.52
CA ASP A 120 -20.85 4.11 7.21
C ASP A 120 -19.38 3.78 6.96
N ILE A 121 -18.64 4.65 6.28
CA ILE A 121 -17.19 4.53 6.10
C ILE A 121 -16.46 4.53 7.45
N ILE A 122 -16.78 5.49 8.33
CA ILE A 122 -16.16 5.59 9.67
C ILE A 122 -16.44 4.32 10.48
N LYS A 123 -17.68 3.82 10.45
CA LYS A 123 -18.09 2.61 11.16
C LYS A 123 -17.30 1.39 10.67
N SER A 124 -17.25 1.19 9.36
CA SER A 124 -16.52 0.06 8.77
C SER A 124 -15.01 0.13 9.03
N MET A 125 -14.42 1.32 8.99
CA MET A 125 -13.01 1.52 9.31
C MET A 125 -12.68 1.20 10.78
N LYS A 126 -13.57 1.54 11.71
CA LYS A 126 -13.43 1.15 13.14
C LYS A 126 -13.52 -0.36 13.32
N GLU A 127 -14.52 -0.99 12.71
CA GLU A 127 -14.70 -2.44 12.72
C GLU A 127 -13.46 -3.18 12.20
N ILE A 128 -12.91 -2.72 11.07
CA ILE A 128 -11.68 -3.29 10.48
C ILE A 128 -10.49 -3.07 11.43
N HIS A 129 -10.38 -1.89 12.05
CA HIS A 129 -9.34 -1.62 13.06
C HIS A 129 -9.41 -2.59 14.23
N GLU A 130 -10.58 -2.77 14.81
CA GLU A 130 -10.83 -3.64 15.98
C GLU A 130 -10.60 -5.12 15.64
N THR A 131 -11.07 -5.55 14.46
CA THR A 131 -10.96 -6.95 14.02
C THR A 131 -9.53 -7.36 13.72
N TYR A 132 -8.74 -6.48 13.05
CA TYR A 132 -7.42 -6.82 12.53
C TYR A 132 -6.27 -6.13 13.25
N GLN A 133 -6.53 -5.33 14.28
CA GLN A 133 -5.54 -4.59 15.08
C GLN A 133 -4.54 -3.80 14.21
N LEU A 134 -5.07 -3.11 13.17
CA LEU A 134 -4.23 -2.41 12.19
C LEU A 134 -3.74 -1.07 12.73
N SER A 135 -2.51 -0.70 12.36
CA SER A 135 -1.99 0.63 12.67
C SER A 135 -2.76 1.73 11.92
N PRO A 136 -2.83 2.97 12.47
CA PRO A 136 -3.47 4.10 11.79
C PRO A 136 -2.92 4.41 10.40
N SER A 137 -1.62 4.18 10.15
CA SER A 137 -1.02 4.34 8.83
C SER A 137 -1.49 3.28 7.84
N THR A 138 -1.66 2.04 8.29
CA THR A 138 -2.22 0.95 7.49
C THR A 138 -3.68 1.23 7.15
N LEU A 139 -4.47 1.73 8.09
CA LEU A 139 -5.85 2.15 7.84
C LEU A 139 -5.94 3.33 6.86
N GLY A 140 -4.98 4.26 6.91
CA GLY A 140 -4.86 5.33 5.91
C GLY A 140 -4.63 4.79 4.51
N PHE A 141 -3.80 3.75 4.36
CA PHE A 141 -3.64 3.02 3.11
C PHE A 141 -4.95 2.32 2.67
N TYR A 142 -5.69 1.71 3.61
CA TYR A 142 -6.97 1.04 3.34
C TYR A 142 -8.01 2.02 2.77
N LEU A 143 -8.16 3.18 3.40
CA LEU A 143 -9.07 4.22 2.91
C LEU A 143 -8.67 4.68 1.49
N SER A 144 -7.38 4.84 1.22
CA SER A 144 -6.90 5.24 -0.10
C SER A 144 -7.12 4.15 -1.16
N ALA A 145 -6.87 2.88 -0.82
CA ALA A 145 -7.12 1.75 -1.71
C ALA A 145 -8.60 1.58 -2.03
N LEU A 146 -9.48 1.74 -1.03
CA LEU A 146 -10.93 1.71 -1.25
C LEU A 146 -11.40 2.88 -2.12
N THR A 147 -10.83 4.07 -1.91
CA THR A 147 -11.12 5.25 -2.74
C THR A 147 -10.77 4.97 -4.21
N THR A 148 -9.58 4.46 -4.49
CA THR A 148 -9.17 4.07 -5.84
C THR A 148 -10.10 3.02 -6.42
N ALA A 149 -10.44 1.98 -5.65
CA ALA A 149 -11.34 0.92 -6.13
C ALA A 149 -12.74 1.45 -6.49
N PHE A 150 -13.29 2.38 -5.72
CA PHE A 150 -14.60 2.98 -6.02
C PHE A 150 -14.54 3.86 -7.28
N TYR A 151 -13.51 4.70 -7.42
CA TYR A 151 -13.33 5.52 -8.62
C TYR A 151 -13.16 4.66 -9.88
N ASP A 152 -12.32 3.64 -9.82
CA ASP A 152 -12.05 2.78 -10.97
C ASP A 152 -13.27 1.91 -11.31
N ALA A 153 -14.01 1.41 -10.31
CA ALA A 153 -15.23 0.67 -10.53
C ALA A 153 -16.33 1.55 -11.18
N ASN A 154 -16.46 2.81 -10.78
CA ASN A 154 -17.36 3.77 -11.41
C ASN A 154 -16.97 4.02 -12.87
N THR A 155 -15.68 4.23 -13.12
CA THR A 155 -15.15 4.59 -14.44
C THR A 155 -15.19 3.39 -15.41
N LEU A 156 -14.79 2.21 -14.96
CA LEU A 156 -14.57 1.04 -15.82
C LEU A 156 -15.83 0.17 -15.99
N LEU A 157 -16.67 0.11 -14.95
CA LEU A 157 -17.87 -0.73 -14.93
C LEU A 157 -19.19 0.07 -14.94
N GLY A 158 -19.11 1.40 -14.95
CA GLY A 158 -20.28 2.25 -14.93
C GLY A 158 -21.08 2.16 -13.61
N PHE A 159 -20.42 1.77 -12.50
CA PHE A 159 -21.04 1.78 -11.18
C PHE A 159 -21.27 3.22 -10.70
N ASN A 160 -22.01 3.36 -9.62
CA ASN A 160 -22.28 4.67 -9.01
C ASN A 160 -21.98 4.64 -7.51
N PHE A 161 -20.75 4.25 -7.14
CA PHE A 161 -20.29 4.37 -5.77
C PHE A 161 -20.26 5.83 -5.31
N ASN A 162 -20.78 6.11 -4.14
CA ASN A 162 -20.65 7.45 -3.53
C ASN A 162 -19.21 7.67 -3.04
N THR A 163 -18.37 8.20 -3.91
CA THR A 163 -16.95 8.50 -3.60
C THR A 163 -16.80 9.69 -2.67
N ASP A 164 -17.77 10.62 -2.64
CA ASP A 164 -17.76 11.77 -1.73
C ASP A 164 -17.82 11.33 -0.27
N ALA A 165 -18.50 10.24 0.03
CA ALA A 165 -18.54 9.68 1.38
C ALA A 165 -17.14 9.35 1.93
N LEU A 166 -16.22 8.86 1.07
CA LEU A 166 -14.83 8.57 1.45
C LEU A 166 -14.02 9.85 1.70
N ARG A 167 -14.19 10.85 0.83
CA ARG A 167 -13.56 12.16 0.98
C ARG A 167 -13.98 12.82 2.28
N ASP A 168 -15.27 12.86 2.56
CA ASP A 168 -15.87 13.55 3.70
C ASP A 168 -15.65 12.81 5.03
N ALA A 169 -15.46 11.48 5.01
CA ALA A 169 -15.07 10.70 6.19
C ALA A 169 -13.61 10.96 6.62
N ARG A 170 -12.71 11.27 5.67
CA ARG A 170 -11.26 11.37 5.89
C ARG A 170 -10.85 12.37 6.99
N PRO A 171 -11.37 13.63 7.05
CA PRO A 171 -11.01 14.57 8.12
C PRO A 171 -11.38 14.05 9.52
N THR A 172 -12.55 13.41 9.64
CA THR A 172 -13.02 12.87 10.92
C THR A 172 -12.16 11.66 11.33
N LEU A 173 -11.85 10.73 10.42
CA LEU A 173 -10.96 9.60 10.68
C LEU A 173 -9.58 10.06 11.15
N LYS A 174 -9.04 11.13 10.53
CA LYS A 174 -7.74 11.71 10.91
C LYS A 174 -7.80 12.37 12.29
N ARG A 175 -8.85 13.16 12.59
CA ARG A 175 -9.03 13.85 13.88
C ARG A 175 -9.15 12.86 15.03
N HIS A 176 -9.81 11.73 14.82
CA HIS A 176 -9.94 10.66 15.81
C HIS A 176 -8.75 9.69 15.85
N GLY A 177 -7.67 9.96 15.14
CA GLY A 177 -6.46 9.14 15.16
C GLY A 177 -6.60 7.76 14.50
N LEU A 178 -7.74 7.48 13.85
CA LEU A 178 -7.97 6.19 13.16
C LEU A 178 -7.11 6.05 11.89
N ILE A 179 -6.75 7.16 11.27
CA ILE A 179 -5.80 7.19 10.15
C ILE A 179 -4.70 8.21 10.41
N SER A 180 -3.49 7.89 9.99
CA SER A 180 -2.33 8.79 10.06
C SER A 180 -1.38 8.56 8.89
N ARG A 181 -0.42 9.48 8.71
CA ARG A 181 0.77 9.20 7.90
C ARG A 181 1.71 8.27 8.66
N SER A 182 2.46 7.45 7.94
CA SER A 182 3.57 6.70 8.54
C SER A 182 4.56 7.66 9.18
N ARG A 183 5.04 7.34 10.38
CA ARG A 183 6.15 8.08 10.97
C ARG A 183 7.43 7.78 10.19
N PRO A 184 8.24 8.77 9.85
CA PRO A 184 9.55 8.52 9.28
C PRO A 184 10.36 7.67 10.25
N ARG A 185 11.07 6.67 9.74
CA ARG A 185 12.05 5.91 10.52
C ARG A 185 13.36 6.66 10.50
N ASN A 186 13.94 6.85 11.70
CA ASN A 186 15.24 7.52 11.88
C ASN A 186 16.32 6.51 12.34
N ARG A 187 16.08 5.20 12.15
CA ARG A 187 16.98 4.14 12.58
C ARG A 187 18.17 4.04 11.63
N VAL A 188 19.36 4.22 12.18
CA VAL A 188 20.65 4.10 11.50
C VAL A 188 21.43 2.99 12.19
N LEU A 189 22.12 2.17 11.42
CA LEU A 189 22.99 1.10 11.91
C LEU A 189 24.23 1.70 12.60
N SER A 190 24.50 1.30 13.83
CA SER A 190 25.73 1.69 14.53
C SER A 190 26.92 0.82 14.12
N LEU A 191 28.13 1.29 14.40
CA LEU A 191 29.37 0.53 14.13
C LEU A 191 29.42 -0.77 14.94
N ASP A 192 28.99 -0.72 16.20
CA ASP A 192 28.90 -1.92 17.05
C ASP A 192 27.96 -2.95 16.47
N GLU A 193 26.76 -2.53 16.09
CA GLU A 193 25.77 -3.41 15.46
C GLU A 193 26.32 -3.99 14.15
N LEU A 194 26.96 -3.18 13.32
CA LEU A 194 27.58 -3.65 12.07
C LEU A 194 28.60 -4.76 12.33
N ASN A 195 29.48 -4.57 13.29
CA ASN A 195 30.49 -5.56 13.65
C ASN A 195 29.86 -6.86 14.19
N ARG A 196 28.86 -6.76 15.05
CA ARG A 196 28.13 -7.92 15.59
C ARG A 196 27.39 -8.69 14.51
N ILE A 197 26.77 -7.99 13.57
CA ILE A 197 26.04 -8.59 12.44
C ILE A 197 27.03 -9.29 11.50
N THR A 198 28.14 -8.63 11.17
CA THR A 198 29.19 -9.21 10.32
C THR A 198 29.72 -10.51 10.94
N THR A 199 30.15 -10.47 12.20
CA THR A 199 30.66 -11.65 12.92
C THR A 199 29.61 -12.79 13.01
N TYR A 200 28.32 -12.44 13.17
CA TYR A 200 27.25 -13.44 13.16
C TYR A 200 27.16 -14.17 11.82
N TYR A 201 27.18 -13.42 10.71
CA TYR A 201 27.06 -14.03 9.39
C TYR A 201 28.32 -14.76 8.98
N GLU A 202 29.54 -14.30 9.35
CA GLU A 202 30.80 -15.03 9.17
C GLU A 202 30.73 -16.43 9.79
N LYS A 203 30.30 -16.51 11.05
CA LYS A 203 30.10 -17.77 11.75
C LYS A 203 29.02 -18.66 11.11
N MET A 204 28.02 -18.08 10.48
CA MET A 204 26.99 -18.84 9.77
C MET A 204 27.51 -19.40 8.44
N GLU A 205 28.33 -18.65 7.72
CA GLU A 205 28.99 -19.08 6.47
C GLU A 205 30.03 -20.17 6.75
N GLU A 206 30.89 -20.01 7.74
CA GLU A 206 31.87 -21.03 8.17
C GLU A 206 31.21 -22.38 8.50
N ARG A 207 30.02 -22.35 9.08
CA ARG A 207 29.25 -23.56 9.42
C ARG A 207 28.45 -24.14 8.23
N GLY A 208 28.56 -23.55 7.05
CA GLY A 208 27.80 -23.97 5.85
C GLY A 208 26.27 -23.85 6.02
N ARG A 209 25.81 -23.01 6.95
CA ARG A 209 24.37 -22.86 7.26
C ARG A 209 23.66 -21.76 6.46
N SER A 210 24.34 -21.07 5.57
CA SER A 210 23.74 -20.01 4.75
C SER A 210 23.98 -20.30 3.27
N SER A 211 22.88 -20.41 2.50
CA SER A 211 22.92 -20.41 1.04
C SER A 211 22.84 -19.00 0.44
N ILE A 212 22.66 -17.97 1.29
CA ILE A 212 22.56 -16.57 0.90
C ILE A 212 23.79 -15.84 1.42
N PRO A 213 24.61 -15.19 0.58
CA PRO A 213 25.80 -14.46 1.00
C PRO A 213 25.37 -13.13 1.65
N MET A 214 24.89 -13.23 2.88
CA MET A 214 24.28 -12.09 3.58
C MET A 214 25.25 -10.95 3.83
N ILE A 215 26.54 -11.26 4.05
CA ILE A 215 27.60 -10.25 4.21
C ILE A 215 27.74 -9.43 2.94
N ASP A 216 27.90 -10.10 1.81
CA ASP A 216 28.05 -9.44 0.51
C ASP A 216 26.82 -8.60 0.14
N ILE A 217 25.61 -9.13 0.38
CA ILE A 217 24.36 -8.39 0.11
C ILE A 217 24.21 -7.18 1.05
N MET A 218 24.57 -7.32 2.32
CA MET A 218 24.53 -6.24 3.31
C MET A 218 25.49 -5.10 2.92
N TRP A 219 26.76 -5.41 2.65
CA TRP A 219 27.74 -4.41 2.26
C TRP A 219 27.39 -3.77 0.90
N PHE A 220 26.92 -4.56 -0.06
CA PHE A 220 26.46 -4.02 -1.34
C PHE A 220 25.31 -3.04 -1.14
N ALA A 221 24.32 -3.37 -0.28
CA ALA A 221 23.21 -2.48 0.03
C ALA A 221 23.64 -1.17 0.70
N LEU A 222 24.63 -1.22 1.61
CA LEU A 222 25.22 -0.05 2.27
C LEU A 222 25.91 0.88 1.26
N TYR A 223 26.74 0.34 0.36
CA TYR A 223 27.50 1.13 -0.60
C TYR A 223 26.65 1.74 -1.71
N VAL A 224 25.69 0.97 -2.25
CA VAL A 224 24.89 1.44 -3.41
C VAL A 224 23.57 2.05 -3.02
N CYS A 225 23.15 1.97 -1.78
CA CYS A 225 21.89 2.52 -1.25
C CYS A 225 20.64 2.10 -2.05
N LEU A 226 20.66 0.95 -2.72
CA LEU A 226 19.55 0.42 -3.50
C LEU A 226 18.50 -0.25 -2.58
N ARG A 227 17.25 -0.30 -3.06
CA ARG A 227 16.23 -1.09 -2.38
C ARG A 227 16.53 -2.58 -2.52
N GLN A 228 16.23 -3.38 -1.50
CA GLN A 228 16.42 -4.83 -1.51
C GLN A 228 15.84 -5.51 -2.77
N GLY A 229 14.63 -5.10 -3.17
CA GLY A 229 14.01 -5.62 -4.39
C GLY A 229 14.73 -5.19 -5.66
N GLU A 230 15.40 -4.02 -5.68
CA GLU A 230 16.23 -3.61 -6.81
C GLU A 230 17.47 -4.51 -6.89
N ILE A 231 18.14 -4.80 -5.76
CA ILE A 231 19.33 -5.66 -5.69
C ILE A 231 18.99 -7.09 -6.17
N CYS A 232 17.98 -7.70 -5.57
CA CYS A 232 17.71 -9.14 -5.75
C CYS A 232 16.78 -9.49 -6.92
N GLN A 233 16.11 -8.52 -7.56
CA GLN A 233 15.12 -8.82 -8.60
C GLN A 233 15.31 -8.01 -9.90
N LYS A 234 16.21 -7.02 -9.92
CA LYS A 234 16.35 -6.15 -11.09
C LYS A 234 17.76 -6.09 -11.65
N LEU A 235 18.79 -6.24 -10.82
CA LEU A 235 20.17 -6.16 -11.30
C LEU A 235 20.52 -7.42 -12.09
N GLN A 236 20.66 -7.25 -13.40
CA GLN A 236 21.09 -8.30 -14.33
C GLN A 236 22.52 -8.05 -14.79
N TRP A 237 23.22 -9.10 -15.24
CA TRP A 237 24.60 -8.97 -15.72
C TRP A 237 24.76 -7.96 -16.85
N LYS A 238 23.80 -7.80 -17.75
CA LYS A 238 23.80 -6.76 -18.80
C LYS A 238 23.78 -5.33 -18.26
N HIS A 239 23.44 -5.12 -17.00
CA HIS A 239 23.40 -3.82 -16.37
C HIS A 239 24.75 -3.39 -15.79
N TYR A 240 25.72 -4.29 -15.73
CA TYR A 240 27.06 -4.03 -15.23
C TYR A 240 28.06 -4.02 -16.38
N ASP A 241 28.69 -2.86 -16.59
CA ASP A 241 29.80 -2.70 -17.53
C ASP A 241 31.11 -3.00 -16.76
N GLU A 242 31.75 -4.11 -17.10
CA GLU A 242 33.00 -4.55 -16.48
C GLU A 242 34.20 -3.66 -16.84
N THR A 243 34.14 -2.91 -17.95
CA THR A 243 35.24 -2.06 -18.39
C THR A 243 35.21 -0.71 -17.69
N THR A 244 34.04 -0.11 -17.58
CA THR A 244 33.87 1.22 -16.94
C THR A 244 33.48 1.12 -15.47
N HIS A 245 33.20 -0.07 -14.98
CA HIS A 245 32.67 -0.36 -13.64
C HIS A 245 31.39 0.41 -13.31
N VAL A 246 30.56 0.66 -14.32
CA VAL A 246 29.28 1.35 -14.17
C VAL A 246 28.15 0.34 -14.06
N LEU A 247 27.36 0.47 -13.01
CA LEU A 247 26.12 -0.28 -12.81
C LEU A 247 24.93 0.59 -13.22
N THR A 248 24.13 0.11 -14.16
CA THR A 248 22.89 0.77 -14.60
C THR A 248 21.71 0.17 -13.88
N VAL A 249 20.91 1.00 -13.21
CA VAL A 249 19.65 0.58 -12.56
C VAL A 249 18.51 1.21 -13.33
N ASP A 250 17.77 0.37 -14.06
CA ASP A 250 16.61 0.78 -14.85
C ASP A 250 15.29 0.60 -14.07
N LYS A 251 14.20 1.11 -14.66
CA LYS A 251 12.82 0.92 -14.18
C LYS A 251 12.67 1.12 -12.65
N ARG A 252 13.34 2.13 -12.13
CA ARG A 252 13.20 2.50 -10.70
C ARG A 252 11.81 3.07 -10.45
N LYS A 253 11.17 2.62 -9.36
CA LYS A 253 9.86 3.11 -8.96
C LYS A 253 9.96 4.59 -8.58
N ASP A 254 9.37 5.46 -9.40
CA ASP A 254 9.16 6.87 -9.09
C ASP A 254 7.67 7.11 -8.88
N PRO A 255 7.23 7.63 -7.73
CA PRO A 255 5.82 7.91 -7.46
C PRO A 255 5.28 9.11 -8.25
N THR A 256 6.15 9.97 -8.79
CA THR A 256 5.77 11.21 -9.48
C THR A 256 5.88 11.14 -10.99
N ASP A 257 6.66 10.19 -11.52
CA ASP A 257 6.86 10.02 -12.96
C ASP A 257 6.79 8.53 -13.32
N ASN A 258 5.79 8.16 -14.12
CA ASN A 258 5.65 6.82 -14.71
C ASN A 258 6.76 6.48 -15.72
N LYS A 259 7.69 7.40 -15.98
CA LYS A 259 8.82 7.16 -16.85
C LYS A 259 9.88 6.33 -16.15
N ASN A 260 10.44 5.36 -16.87
CA ASN A 260 11.50 4.48 -16.41
C ASN A 260 12.76 5.28 -16.05
N LYS A 261 12.91 5.66 -14.78
CA LYS A 261 14.08 6.38 -14.31
C LYS A 261 15.30 5.46 -14.33
N ILE A 262 16.30 5.85 -15.09
CA ILE A 262 17.60 5.16 -15.19
C ILE A 262 18.58 5.88 -14.27
N THR A 263 19.30 5.10 -13.45
CA THR A 263 20.40 5.62 -12.62
C THR A 263 21.67 4.86 -12.97
N LYS A 264 22.73 5.58 -13.30
CA LYS A 264 24.08 5.01 -13.50
C LYS A 264 24.91 5.26 -12.25
N ILE A 265 25.55 4.21 -11.74
CA ILE A 265 26.33 4.21 -10.50
C ILE A 265 27.74 3.73 -10.85
N THR A 266 28.74 4.57 -10.65
CA THR A 266 30.14 4.14 -10.71
C THR A 266 30.45 3.41 -9.42
N LEU A 267 30.89 2.16 -9.55
CA LEU A 267 31.14 1.28 -8.41
C LEU A 267 32.57 1.50 -7.86
N ASN A 268 32.70 1.41 -6.55
CA ASN A 268 34.01 1.39 -5.89
C ASN A 268 34.61 -0.03 -5.87
N ALA A 269 35.87 -0.14 -5.50
CA ALA A 269 36.59 -1.41 -5.47
C ALA A 269 35.90 -2.49 -4.63
N ALA A 270 35.29 -2.12 -3.51
CA ALA A 270 34.60 -3.06 -2.62
C ALA A 270 33.34 -3.64 -3.30
N THR A 271 32.51 -2.81 -3.94
CA THR A 271 31.31 -3.27 -4.65
C THR A 271 31.65 -4.11 -5.88
N ILE A 272 32.74 -3.77 -6.59
CA ILE A 272 33.27 -4.59 -7.70
C ILE A 272 33.70 -5.95 -7.18
N ALA A 273 34.42 -6.03 -6.07
CA ALA A 273 34.84 -7.29 -5.47
C ALA A 273 33.62 -8.15 -5.08
N ILE A 274 32.55 -7.56 -4.54
CA ILE A 274 31.31 -8.26 -4.21
C ILE A 274 30.67 -8.83 -5.48
N ILE A 275 30.52 -8.05 -6.55
CA ILE A 275 29.94 -8.52 -7.80
C ILE A 275 30.74 -9.68 -8.40
N LYS A 276 32.08 -9.62 -8.33
CA LYS A 276 32.97 -10.66 -8.85
C LYS A 276 32.82 -12.00 -8.09
N LYS A 277 32.36 -11.99 -6.84
CA LYS A 277 32.05 -13.23 -6.10
C LYS A 277 30.74 -13.87 -6.54
N MET A 278 29.85 -13.13 -7.17
CA MET A 278 28.57 -13.68 -7.59
C MET A 278 28.75 -14.59 -8.82
N PRO A 279 27.95 -15.67 -8.93
CA PRO A 279 28.04 -16.59 -10.06
C PRO A 279 27.69 -15.87 -11.36
N LYS A 280 28.67 -15.78 -12.27
CA LYS A 280 28.48 -15.10 -13.56
C LYS A 280 27.53 -15.94 -14.43
N GLY A 281 26.42 -15.31 -14.84
CA GLY A 281 25.40 -15.90 -15.67
C GLY A 281 25.31 -15.26 -17.05
N ARG A 282 24.22 -15.54 -17.76
CA ARG A 282 23.88 -14.89 -19.03
C ARG A 282 23.59 -13.40 -18.79
N PRO A 283 23.65 -12.55 -19.82
CA PRO A 283 23.34 -11.11 -19.66
C PRO A 283 22.00 -10.79 -18.99
N THR A 284 21.00 -11.68 -19.16
CA THR A 284 19.67 -11.54 -18.57
C THR A 284 19.52 -12.14 -17.18
N ASP A 285 20.49 -12.90 -16.71
CA ASP A 285 20.45 -13.50 -15.38
C ASP A 285 20.74 -12.45 -14.31
N LEU A 286 20.16 -12.64 -13.10
CA LEU A 286 20.38 -11.72 -11.99
C LEU A 286 21.80 -11.82 -11.43
N ILE A 287 22.39 -10.71 -11.05
CA ILE A 287 23.67 -10.66 -10.32
C ILE A 287 23.49 -11.26 -8.92
N PHE A 288 22.37 -10.92 -8.25
CA PHE A 288 22.02 -11.45 -6.92
C PHE A 288 20.73 -12.26 -7.02
N PRO A 289 20.77 -13.54 -7.44
CA PRO A 289 19.59 -14.37 -7.70
C PRO A 289 18.95 -14.91 -6.41
N PHE A 290 18.73 -14.05 -5.42
CA PHE A 290 18.19 -14.45 -4.12
C PHE A 290 16.78 -13.88 -3.92
N ASN A 291 15.91 -14.68 -3.28
CA ASN A 291 14.55 -14.22 -2.98
C ASN A 291 14.60 -13.11 -1.90
N PRO A 292 14.05 -11.91 -2.17
CA PRO A 292 14.06 -10.81 -1.20
C PRO A 292 13.41 -11.17 0.15
N LYS A 293 12.36 -12.00 0.14
CA LYS A 293 11.75 -12.45 1.40
C LYS A 293 12.70 -13.32 2.22
N SER A 294 13.48 -14.18 1.57
CA SER A 294 14.48 -15.01 2.24
C SER A 294 15.58 -14.16 2.85
N VAL A 295 16.06 -13.13 2.13
CA VAL A 295 17.02 -12.14 2.64
C VAL A 295 16.44 -11.40 3.86
N SER A 296 15.21 -10.89 3.78
CA SER A 296 14.53 -10.24 4.91
C SER A 296 14.34 -11.18 6.10
N THR A 297 13.98 -12.44 5.85
CA THR A 297 13.79 -13.43 6.92
C THR A 297 15.11 -13.77 7.60
N SER A 298 16.19 -13.94 6.83
CA SER A 298 17.55 -14.15 7.37
C SER A 298 17.97 -12.98 8.23
N TRP A 299 17.77 -11.74 7.75
CA TRP A 299 18.05 -10.53 8.51
C TRP A 299 17.28 -10.49 9.82
N THR A 300 15.96 -10.67 9.80
CA THR A 300 15.12 -10.65 11.00
C THR A 300 15.56 -11.71 12.03
N LYS A 301 15.93 -12.90 11.56
CA LYS A 301 16.44 -13.96 12.44
C LYS A 301 17.78 -13.57 13.09
N ALA A 302 18.69 -12.95 12.34
CA ALA A 302 19.95 -12.45 12.85
C ALA A 302 19.76 -11.35 13.90
N MET A 303 18.90 -10.36 13.62
CA MET A 303 18.58 -9.29 14.58
C MET A 303 18.02 -9.86 15.89
N LYS A 304 17.10 -10.81 15.80
CA LYS A 304 16.55 -11.50 16.97
C LYS A 304 17.64 -12.26 17.74
N ALA A 305 18.53 -12.98 17.07
CA ALA A 305 19.60 -13.73 17.70
C ALA A 305 20.64 -12.85 18.38
N LEU A 306 20.84 -11.63 17.87
CA LEU A 306 21.78 -10.64 18.40
C LEU A 306 21.15 -9.70 19.45
N GLY A 307 19.84 -9.77 19.69
CA GLY A 307 19.13 -8.82 20.55
C GLY A 307 19.18 -7.39 20.01
N ILE A 308 19.18 -7.21 18.69
CA ILE A 308 19.15 -5.90 18.03
C ILE A 308 17.70 -5.58 17.67
N ASP A 309 17.14 -4.59 18.37
CA ASP A 309 15.74 -4.21 18.18
C ASP A 309 15.58 -3.18 17.06
N ASP A 310 14.44 -3.26 16.40
CA ASP A 310 13.95 -2.29 15.41
C ASP A 310 14.96 -1.94 14.30
N LEU A 311 15.78 -2.90 13.85
CA LEU A 311 16.68 -2.74 12.71
C LEU A 311 16.22 -3.64 11.55
N HIS A 312 15.73 -3.02 10.49
CA HIS A 312 15.28 -3.71 9.28
C HIS A 312 16.34 -3.65 8.18
N PHE A 313 16.33 -4.60 7.26
CA PHE A 313 17.26 -4.57 6.11
C PHE A 313 17.17 -3.26 5.31
N HIS A 314 15.99 -2.64 5.25
CA HIS A 314 15.79 -1.37 4.56
C HIS A 314 16.55 -0.20 5.22
N ASP A 315 16.85 -0.29 6.51
CA ASP A 315 17.57 0.76 7.25
C ASP A 315 19.05 0.84 6.83
N LEU A 316 19.60 -0.21 6.19
CA LEU A 316 20.93 -0.18 5.55
C LEU A 316 21.02 0.92 4.49
N ARG A 317 19.94 1.13 3.73
CA ARG A 317 19.88 2.19 2.73
C ARG A 317 19.93 3.58 3.37
N ALA A 318 19.24 3.77 4.50
CA ALA A 318 19.30 5.02 5.27
C ALA A 318 20.70 5.25 5.83
N THR A 319 21.31 4.21 6.38
CA THR A 319 22.68 4.23 6.90
C THR A 319 23.68 4.58 5.79
N GLY A 320 23.68 3.86 4.68
CA GLY A 320 24.56 4.13 3.54
C GLY A 320 24.41 5.54 2.98
N SER A 321 23.16 6.02 2.83
CA SER A 321 22.89 7.40 2.39
C SER A 321 23.47 8.44 3.35
N SER A 322 23.34 8.20 4.66
CA SER A 322 23.87 9.09 5.70
C SER A 322 25.40 9.12 5.68
N GLU A 323 26.03 7.95 5.52
CA GLU A 323 27.50 7.87 5.46
C GLU A 323 28.07 8.54 4.21
N LEU A 324 27.44 8.35 3.02
CA LEU A 324 27.85 9.03 1.79
C LEU A 324 27.76 10.54 1.92
N TYR A 325 26.71 11.05 2.56
CA TYR A 325 26.57 12.48 2.82
C TYR A 325 27.66 13.00 3.76
N LYS A 326 27.94 12.29 4.87
CA LYS A 326 29.02 12.64 5.82
C LYS A 326 30.40 12.66 5.15
N HIS A 327 30.61 11.80 4.15
CA HIS A 327 31.87 11.74 3.36
C HIS A 327 31.89 12.70 2.17
N GLY A 328 31.01 13.71 2.14
CA GLY A 328 31.08 14.83 1.21
C GLY A 328 30.29 14.65 -0.09
N MET A 329 29.51 13.58 -0.25
CA MET A 329 28.58 13.51 -1.38
C MET A 329 27.44 14.50 -1.15
N ASP A 330 27.14 15.34 -2.15
CA ASP A 330 26.07 16.32 -2.06
C ASP A 330 24.68 15.67 -1.96
N LEU A 331 23.71 16.42 -1.49
CA LEU A 331 22.34 15.94 -1.27
C LEU A 331 21.68 15.45 -2.57
N TYR A 332 21.99 16.08 -3.70
CA TYR A 332 21.48 15.69 -5.00
C TYR A 332 22.05 14.33 -5.44
N GLY A 333 23.38 14.15 -5.29
CA GLY A 333 24.05 12.88 -5.56
C GLY A 333 23.49 11.72 -4.74
N VAL A 334 23.34 11.93 -3.42
CA VAL A 334 22.76 10.93 -2.52
C VAL A 334 21.30 10.61 -2.93
N SER A 335 20.47 11.62 -3.22
CA SER A 335 19.08 11.43 -3.67
C SER A 335 18.99 10.69 -4.99
N LYS A 336 19.87 11.01 -5.95
CA LYS A 336 19.95 10.35 -7.25
C LYS A 336 20.37 8.89 -7.12
N LEU A 337 21.39 8.61 -6.30
CA LEU A 337 21.85 7.26 -6.00
C LEU A 337 20.74 6.45 -5.34
N ALA A 338 20.14 6.99 -4.32
CA ALA A 338 19.01 6.36 -3.63
C ALA A 338 17.74 6.28 -4.52
N GLY A 339 17.61 7.04 -5.59
CA GLY A 339 16.44 7.08 -6.49
C GLY A 339 15.21 7.64 -5.79
N HIS A 340 15.40 8.77 -5.07
CA HIS A 340 14.31 9.57 -4.56
C HIS A 340 13.86 10.59 -5.60
N SER A 341 12.57 10.91 -5.61
CA SER A 341 12.00 11.91 -6.52
C SER A 341 12.32 13.33 -6.11
N SER A 342 12.62 13.56 -4.83
CA SER A 342 12.98 14.87 -4.30
C SER A 342 14.06 14.80 -3.21
N ALA A 343 14.88 15.84 -3.11
CA ALA A 343 15.83 16.02 -2.02
C ALA A 343 15.14 16.13 -0.64
N GLU A 344 13.91 16.70 -0.60
CA GLU A 344 13.10 16.80 0.60
C GLU A 344 12.78 15.43 1.20
N MET A 345 12.51 14.43 0.36
CA MET A 345 12.28 13.05 0.81
C MET A 345 13.55 12.47 1.44
N GLN A 346 14.73 12.78 0.89
CA GLN A 346 16.01 12.37 1.44
C GLN A 346 16.24 12.99 2.82
N LEU A 347 16.03 14.30 2.95
CA LEU A 347 16.15 15.04 4.22
C LEU A 347 15.17 14.49 5.26
N THR A 348 13.92 14.28 4.86
CA THR A 348 12.87 13.84 5.80
C THR A 348 13.08 12.43 6.33
N HIS A 349 13.58 11.50 5.50
CA HIS A 349 13.62 10.09 5.85
C HIS A 349 15.00 9.53 6.19
N TYR A 350 16.09 10.19 5.76
CA TYR A 350 17.43 9.61 5.87
C TYR A 350 18.46 10.53 6.52
N LEU A 351 18.36 11.86 6.34
CA LEU A 351 19.39 12.80 6.81
C LEU A 351 18.94 13.66 7.99
N ARG A 352 17.75 13.44 8.52
CA ARG A 352 17.11 14.32 9.53
C ARG A 352 17.89 14.49 10.82
N ASN A 353 18.67 13.48 11.20
CA ASN A 353 19.41 13.45 12.48
C ASN A 353 20.93 13.60 12.28
N ILE A 354 21.38 13.99 11.10
CA ILE A 354 22.81 14.30 10.92
C ILE A 354 23.05 15.67 11.52
N PRO A 355 23.95 15.82 12.50
CA PRO A 355 24.31 17.11 13.04
C PRO A 355 24.82 18.01 11.92
N VAL A 356 24.38 19.26 11.91
CA VAL A 356 24.98 20.28 11.05
C VAL A 356 26.37 20.56 11.62
N VAL A 357 27.39 20.17 10.87
CA VAL A 357 28.78 20.54 11.20
C VAL A 357 29.03 21.88 10.54
N LEU A 358 29.26 22.90 11.36
CA LEU A 358 29.70 24.20 10.86
C LEU A 358 31.13 24.02 10.34
N PRO A 359 31.46 24.56 9.15
CA PRO A 359 32.83 24.57 8.65
C PRO A 359 33.76 25.28 9.66
N GLU A 360 34.91 24.70 9.93
CA GLU A 360 35.90 25.25 10.90
C GLU A 360 36.31 26.69 10.55
N ASP A 361 36.15 27.12 9.30
CA ASP A 361 36.53 28.46 8.83
C ASP A 361 35.49 29.54 9.10
N HIS A 362 34.32 29.23 9.70
CA HIS A 362 33.27 30.23 9.92
C HIS A 362 33.47 31.05 11.21
N ILE A 363 34.46 30.76 12.00
CA ILE A 363 34.77 31.53 13.24
C ILE A 363 36.20 32.09 13.16
N LYS A 364 36.48 32.87 12.14
CA LYS A 364 37.50 33.91 12.26
C LYS A 364 36.78 35.22 12.56
N LEU A 365 36.49 35.43 13.83
CA LEU A 365 36.27 36.73 14.38
C LEU A 365 37.61 37.47 14.37
N ASN A 366 37.78 38.41 13.39
CA ASN A 366 38.79 39.44 13.47
C ASN A 366 38.47 40.39 14.62
#